data_eaf7f2818b4c9ea28f09d34462cf817a
#
_entry.id   eaf7f2818b4c9ea28f09d34462cf817a
#
_cell.length_a   1.000
_cell.length_b   1.000
_cell.length_c   1.000
_cell.angle_alpha   90.00
_cell.angle_beta   90.00
_cell.angle_gamma   90.00
#
_symmetry.space_group_name_H-M   'P 1'
#
loop_
_entity.id
_entity.type
_entity.pdbx_description
1 polymer ?
#
loop_
_entity_poly.entity_id
_entity_poly.type
_entity_poly.pdbx_seq_one_letter_code
_entity_poly.pdbx_strand_id
1 'polypeptide(L)'
;MKEEHLYCERCGAEIQIVPDFEPEIQNSIEETLSTVAWEINPDLSENSSDLKKKPQEEDFLKEGNVFRGITSRKRILITTLASILMTLVIILLAGLIYQNYSVNYQIREAEERMEKAQYENALTCLVKAEKLQPEDTGIPYMQAQCYYELGEADRAAEILENVVFKRSMDEERKIQYFDFIITILAGQQNYERINELLMESGDTAVQTQFQHYMAMKPEFGYSTGNYEKVISLKITANTTGTIYYTTDGSEPQEHSLVYTAPIQLEPGEHRIKAVFVNDYGIRSETVENY
;
A
#
# COMPACT_ATOMS: atom_id res chain seq x y z
N MET A 1 -29.69 13.49 37.42
CA MET A 1 -28.24 13.37 37.20
C MET A 1 -27.98 13.84 35.77
N LYS A 2 -27.14 14.85 35.59
CA LYS A 2 -26.82 15.38 34.25
C LYS A 2 -25.78 14.46 33.65
N GLU A 3 -26.05 13.94 32.46
CA GLU A 3 -25.08 13.20 31.65
C GLU A 3 -24.00 14.18 31.18
N GLU A 4 -22.78 14.04 31.68
CA GLU A 4 -21.61 14.76 31.20
C GLU A 4 -21.03 14.01 29.99
N HIS A 5 -21.28 14.53 28.78
CA HIS A 5 -20.65 14.04 27.56
C HIS A 5 -19.23 14.61 27.50
N LEU A 6 -18.24 13.72 27.40
CA LEU A 6 -16.84 14.10 27.21
C LEU A 6 -16.50 14.07 25.73
N TYR A 7 -16.01 15.20 25.21
CA TYR A 7 -15.58 15.34 23.81
C TYR A 7 -14.06 15.53 23.72
N CYS A 8 -13.46 15.01 22.67
CA CYS A 8 -12.04 15.24 22.38
C CYS A 8 -11.80 16.71 21.99
N GLU A 9 -10.99 17.43 22.73
CA GLU A 9 -10.68 18.86 22.50
C GLU A 9 -10.01 19.14 21.14
N ARG A 10 -9.44 18.10 20.49
CA ARG A 10 -8.67 18.26 19.26
C ARG A 10 -9.48 17.96 17.98
N CYS A 11 -10.50 17.12 18.02
CA CYS A 11 -11.29 16.73 16.85
C CYS A 11 -12.82 16.79 17.05
N GLY A 12 -13.31 17.09 18.25
CA GLY A 12 -14.73 17.20 18.57
C GLY A 12 -15.50 15.88 18.59
N ALA A 13 -14.83 14.73 18.50
CA ALA A 13 -15.50 13.43 18.55
C ALA A 13 -15.92 13.09 19.99
N GLU A 14 -17.11 12.51 20.15
CA GLU A 14 -17.65 12.03 21.40
C GLU A 14 -16.87 10.80 21.89
N ILE A 15 -16.38 10.85 23.14
CA ILE A 15 -15.64 9.74 23.75
C ILE A 15 -16.67 8.87 24.48
N GLN A 16 -16.96 7.69 23.92
CA GLN A 16 -17.69 6.66 24.65
C GLN A 16 -16.77 6.03 25.69
N ILE A 17 -17.04 6.27 26.95
CA ILE A 17 -16.41 5.56 28.05
C ILE A 17 -17.06 4.17 28.07
N VAL A 18 -16.30 3.16 27.68
CA VAL A 18 -16.70 1.75 27.90
C VAL A 18 -16.69 1.55 29.40
N PRO A 19 -17.80 1.13 30.03
CA PRO A 19 -17.81 0.88 31.47
C PRO A 19 -16.76 -0.17 31.83
N ASP A 20 -16.06 0.08 32.94
CA ASP A 20 -15.15 -0.91 33.53
C ASP A 20 -15.85 -2.26 33.67
N PHE A 21 -15.12 -3.30 33.30
CA PHE A 21 -15.55 -4.70 33.30
C PHE A 21 -16.06 -5.05 34.70
N GLU A 22 -17.38 -5.27 34.85
CA GLU A 22 -17.99 -5.58 36.11
C GLU A 22 -17.57 -6.97 36.64
N PRO A 23 -17.48 -7.15 37.97
CA PRO A 23 -17.01 -8.41 38.59
C PRO A 23 -18.00 -9.60 38.49
N GLU A 24 -19.06 -9.51 37.71
CA GLU A 24 -20.05 -10.56 37.54
C GLU A 24 -19.49 -11.83 36.85
N ILE A 25 -18.42 -11.70 36.06
CA ILE A 25 -17.79 -12.85 35.39
C ILE A 25 -17.06 -13.75 36.40
N GLN A 26 -16.53 -13.17 37.47
CA GLN A 26 -15.83 -13.95 38.50
C GLN A 26 -16.79 -14.84 39.29
N ASN A 27 -17.99 -14.34 39.61
CA ASN A 27 -19.03 -15.09 40.28
C ASN A 27 -19.60 -16.22 39.38
N SER A 28 -19.72 -15.99 38.06
CA SER A 28 -20.20 -17.00 37.12
C SER A 28 -19.18 -18.13 36.89
N ILE A 29 -17.88 -17.86 37.02
CA ILE A 29 -16.82 -18.88 36.94
C ILE A 29 -16.80 -19.74 38.21
N GLU A 30 -16.99 -19.14 39.40
CA GLU A 30 -17.08 -19.90 40.66
C GLU A 30 -18.35 -20.73 40.73
N GLU A 31 -19.50 -20.25 40.27
CA GLU A 31 -20.73 -21.04 40.17
C GLU A 31 -20.59 -22.18 39.16
N THR A 32 -19.94 -21.97 38.01
CA THR A 32 -19.73 -23.02 37.00
C THR A 32 -18.76 -24.08 37.49
N LEU A 33 -17.70 -23.70 38.22
CA LEU A 33 -16.75 -24.65 38.83
C LEU A 33 -17.39 -25.44 39.97
N SER A 34 -18.26 -24.85 40.76
CA SER A 34 -18.98 -25.53 41.82
C SER A 34 -20.00 -26.52 41.24
N THR A 35 -20.69 -26.16 40.13
CA THR A 35 -21.65 -27.04 39.46
C THR A 35 -20.96 -28.24 38.80
N VAL A 36 -19.80 -28.02 38.18
CA VAL A 36 -19.00 -29.11 37.58
C VAL A 36 -18.41 -30.03 38.68
N ALA A 37 -18.04 -29.50 39.83
CA ALA A 37 -17.56 -30.28 40.94
C ALA A 37 -18.68 -31.19 41.51
N TRP A 38 -19.94 -30.74 41.46
CA TRP A 38 -21.12 -31.53 41.89
C TRP A 38 -21.44 -32.70 40.93
N GLU A 39 -21.30 -32.48 39.62
CA GLU A 39 -21.53 -33.55 38.61
C GLU A 39 -20.45 -34.63 38.63
N ILE A 40 -19.23 -34.32 39.10
CA ILE A 40 -18.12 -35.30 39.14
C ILE A 40 -18.13 -36.14 40.41
N ASN A 41 -18.78 -35.69 41.49
CA ASN A 41 -18.79 -36.44 42.75
C ASN A 41 -20.10 -36.25 43.53
N PRO A 42 -21.20 -36.97 43.19
CA PRO A 42 -22.50 -36.86 43.83
C PRO A 42 -22.55 -37.34 45.29
N ASP A 43 -21.50 -37.99 45.81
CA ASP A 43 -21.47 -38.58 47.16
C ASP A 43 -21.03 -37.60 48.28
N LEU A 44 -20.84 -36.32 47.98
CA LEU A 44 -20.42 -35.34 48.99
C LEU A 44 -21.56 -34.69 49.78
N SER A 45 -22.84 -35.07 49.54
CA SER A 45 -24.00 -34.42 50.14
C SER A 45 -24.60 -35.11 51.35
N GLU A 46 -24.16 -36.33 51.68
CA GLU A 46 -24.66 -37.05 52.88
C GLU A 46 -23.50 -37.42 53.80
N ASN A 47 -23.35 -36.71 54.87
CA ASN A 47 -22.83 -37.04 56.21
C ASN A 47 -21.85 -35.99 56.76
N SER A 48 -22.45 -34.96 57.35
CA SER A 48 -21.73 -33.99 58.22
C SER A 48 -21.86 -34.33 59.71
N SER A 49 -22.14 -35.58 60.11
CA SER A 49 -22.39 -35.90 61.52
C SER A 49 -21.42 -36.88 62.20
N ASP A 50 -20.39 -37.42 61.48
CA ASP A 50 -19.48 -38.42 62.11
C ASP A 50 -17.98 -38.07 61.98
N LEU A 51 -17.62 -36.84 62.34
CA LEU A 51 -16.21 -36.41 62.46
C LEU A 51 -15.68 -36.59 63.88
N LYS A 52 -15.71 -37.80 64.44
CA LYS A 52 -14.97 -38.21 65.68
C LYS A 52 -14.61 -39.64 65.70
N LYS A 53 -13.77 -40.18 64.81
CA LYS A 53 -12.90 -41.32 65.05
C LYS A 53 -11.65 -41.24 64.20
N LYS A 54 -10.51 -41.18 64.86
CA LYS A 54 -9.22 -41.31 64.20
C LYS A 54 -9.14 -42.68 63.47
N PRO A 55 -8.86 -42.74 62.16
CA PRO A 55 -8.55 -44.03 61.53
C PRO A 55 -7.11 -44.42 61.88
N GLN A 56 -6.91 -45.65 62.23
CA GLN A 56 -5.60 -46.27 62.38
C GLN A 56 -4.87 -46.31 61.03
N GLU A 57 -3.58 -46.10 61.09
CA GLU A 57 -2.64 -45.81 60.00
C GLU A 57 -2.25 -47.03 59.13
N GLU A 58 -2.99 -48.17 59.18
CA GLU A 58 -2.56 -49.42 58.54
C GLU A 58 -3.36 -49.89 57.29
N ASP A 59 -4.47 -49.28 56.93
CA ASP A 59 -5.28 -49.76 55.79
C ASP A 59 -5.23 -48.95 54.50
N PHE A 60 -4.51 -47.81 54.47
CA PHE A 60 -4.40 -46.98 53.25
C PHE A 60 -3.32 -47.41 52.25
N LEU A 61 -2.64 -48.52 52.47
CA LEU A 61 -1.55 -49.00 51.61
C LEU A 61 -1.92 -50.08 50.59
N LYS A 62 -3.22 -50.38 50.36
CA LYS A 62 -3.58 -51.43 49.41
C LYS A 62 -4.30 -51.06 48.11
N GLU A 63 -4.79 -49.89 47.94
CA GLU A 63 -5.46 -49.47 46.64
C GLU A 63 -4.65 -48.63 45.72
N GLY A 64 -3.38 -48.29 45.99
CA GLY A 64 -2.50 -47.47 45.18
C GLY A 64 -1.66 -48.17 44.12
N ASN A 65 -2.02 -49.38 43.64
CA ASN A 65 -1.12 -50.22 42.86
C ASN A 65 -1.51 -50.53 41.40
N VAL A 66 -2.30 -49.72 40.73
CA VAL A 66 -2.51 -49.91 39.28
C VAL A 66 -1.43 -49.22 38.45
N PHE A 67 -0.61 -48.31 39.00
CA PHE A 67 0.49 -47.64 38.31
C PHE A 67 1.91 -48.08 38.70
N ARG A 68 2.06 -49.24 39.35
CA ARG A 68 3.37 -49.82 39.71
C ARG A 68 3.88 -50.79 38.63
N GLY A 69 4.33 -50.24 37.48
CA GLY A 69 4.93 -51.07 36.43
C GLY A 69 5.91 -50.39 35.53
N ILE A 70 5.99 -49.05 35.54
CA ILE A 70 6.95 -48.32 34.72
C ILE A 70 8.17 -48.02 35.58
N THR A 71 9.29 -48.72 35.32
CA THR A 71 10.57 -48.44 35.98
C THR A 71 10.91 -46.97 35.86
N SER A 72 11.60 -46.37 36.85
CA SER A 72 11.94 -44.93 36.86
C SER A 72 12.59 -44.46 35.55
N ARG A 73 13.40 -45.33 34.94
CA ARG A 73 14.01 -45.07 33.61
C ARG A 73 12.97 -44.95 32.49
N LYS A 74 11.93 -45.77 32.47
CA LYS A 74 10.85 -45.68 31.46
C LYS A 74 10.00 -44.42 31.64
N ARG A 75 9.73 -43.97 32.86
CA ARG A 75 9.04 -42.70 33.14
C ARG A 75 9.86 -41.49 32.65
N ILE A 76 11.17 -41.48 32.96
CA ILE A 76 12.08 -40.44 32.48
C ILE A 76 12.11 -40.43 30.95
N LEU A 77 12.18 -41.58 30.30
CA LEU A 77 12.17 -41.70 28.84
C LEU A 77 10.86 -41.17 28.21
N ILE A 78 9.71 -41.47 28.81
CA ILE A 78 8.40 -40.99 28.35
C ILE A 78 8.29 -39.48 28.54
N THR A 79 8.73 -38.92 29.68
CA THR A 79 8.67 -37.47 29.92
C THR A 79 9.63 -36.71 29.03
N THR A 80 10.82 -37.22 28.75
CA THR A 80 11.76 -36.59 27.80
C THR A 80 11.24 -36.64 26.36
N LEU A 81 10.63 -37.78 25.95
CA LEU A 81 10.03 -37.89 24.62
C LEU A 81 8.84 -36.93 24.45
N ALA A 82 7.97 -36.84 25.47
CA ALA A 82 6.85 -35.91 25.49
C ALA A 82 7.31 -34.43 25.44
N SER A 83 8.40 -34.10 26.16
CA SER A 83 9.00 -32.78 26.13
C SER A 83 9.54 -32.44 24.73
N ILE A 84 10.27 -33.35 24.09
CA ILE A 84 10.79 -33.20 22.74
C ILE A 84 9.63 -33.01 21.74
N LEU A 85 8.59 -33.81 21.83
CA LEU A 85 7.42 -33.65 20.96
C LEU A 85 6.75 -32.29 21.13
N MET A 86 6.59 -31.85 22.38
CA MET A 86 6.00 -30.54 22.68
C MET A 86 6.86 -29.39 22.12
N THR A 87 8.19 -29.46 22.24
CA THR A 87 9.08 -28.44 21.63
C THR A 87 8.99 -28.45 20.11
N LEU A 88 8.90 -29.62 19.47
CA LEU A 88 8.71 -29.71 18.02
C LEU A 88 7.38 -29.10 17.58
N VAL A 89 6.30 -29.31 18.31
CA VAL A 89 4.98 -28.68 18.04
C VAL A 89 5.06 -27.16 18.18
N ILE A 90 5.72 -26.67 19.23
CA ILE A 90 5.90 -25.21 19.42
C ILE A 90 6.71 -24.60 18.28
N ILE A 91 7.79 -25.25 17.84
CA ILE A 91 8.61 -24.78 16.71
C ILE A 91 7.76 -24.77 15.42
N LEU A 92 6.97 -25.81 15.18
CA LEU A 92 6.09 -25.87 14.01
C LEU A 92 5.05 -24.73 14.04
N LEU A 93 4.39 -24.53 15.18
CA LEU A 93 3.42 -23.43 15.35
C LEU A 93 4.07 -22.06 15.18
N ALA A 94 5.25 -21.86 15.75
CA ALA A 94 6.02 -20.63 15.58
C ALA A 94 6.39 -20.39 14.10
N GLY A 95 6.79 -21.44 13.37
CA GLY A 95 7.04 -21.39 11.93
C GLY A 95 5.80 -21.01 11.13
N LEU A 96 4.65 -21.61 11.44
CA LEU A 96 3.38 -21.27 10.77
C LEU A 96 2.94 -19.83 11.04
N ILE A 97 3.11 -19.36 12.28
CA ILE A 97 2.84 -17.97 12.65
C ILE A 97 3.78 -17.04 11.86
N TYR A 98 5.08 -17.32 11.84
CA TYR A 98 6.05 -16.54 11.10
C TYR A 98 5.71 -16.45 9.60
N GLN A 99 5.37 -17.57 8.97
CA GLN A 99 4.96 -17.60 7.56
C GLN A 99 3.73 -16.74 7.27
N ASN A 100 2.75 -16.71 8.17
CA ASN A 100 1.51 -15.97 7.94
C ASN A 100 1.59 -14.47 8.29
N TYR A 101 2.43 -14.10 9.27
CA TYR A 101 2.46 -12.75 9.83
C TYR A 101 3.78 -11.99 9.58
N SER A 102 4.75 -12.58 8.88
CA SER A 102 5.99 -11.89 8.52
C SER A 102 5.90 -11.29 7.12
N VAL A 103 5.93 -9.96 7.03
CA VAL A 103 6.00 -9.23 5.75
C VAL A 103 7.23 -9.67 4.95
N ASN A 104 8.40 -9.71 5.59
CA ASN A 104 9.65 -10.12 4.94
C ASN A 104 9.59 -11.54 4.37
N TYR A 105 8.89 -12.46 5.06
CA TYR A 105 8.67 -13.80 4.52
C TYR A 105 7.80 -13.76 3.26
N GLN A 106 6.69 -13.00 3.29
CA GLN A 106 5.78 -12.91 2.15
C GLN A 106 6.45 -12.26 0.93
N ILE A 107 7.25 -11.20 1.14
CA ILE A 107 7.98 -10.53 0.06
C ILE A 107 9.00 -11.49 -0.56
N ARG A 108 9.84 -12.13 0.24
CA ARG A 108 10.83 -13.08 -0.28
C ARG A 108 10.19 -14.25 -1.02
N GLU A 109 9.10 -14.80 -0.51
CA GLU A 109 8.35 -15.86 -1.17
C GLU A 109 7.75 -15.38 -2.51
N ALA A 110 7.29 -14.12 -2.57
CA ALA A 110 6.81 -13.52 -3.80
C ALA A 110 7.94 -13.36 -4.82
N GLU A 111 9.09 -12.85 -4.42
CA GLU A 111 10.28 -12.72 -5.27
C GLU A 111 10.70 -14.07 -5.88
N GLU A 112 10.82 -15.12 -5.06
CA GLU A 112 11.13 -16.47 -5.53
C GLU A 112 10.11 -17.01 -6.54
N ARG A 113 8.84 -16.65 -6.38
CA ARG A 113 7.76 -17.03 -7.32
C ARG A 113 7.83 -16.25 -8.62
N MET A 114 8.15 -14.94 -8.53
CA MET A 114 8.37 -14.10 -9.70
C MET A 114 9.55 -14.60 -10.54
N GLU A 115 10.67 -14.99 -9.90
CA GLU A 115 11.81 -15.60 -10.60
C GLU A 115 11.44 -16.91 -11.34
N LYS A 116 10.44 -17.64 -10.85
CA LYS A 116 9.92 -18.86 -11.46
C LYS A 116 8.76 -18.60 -12.43
N ALA A 117 8.47 -17.34 -12.75
CA ALA A 117 7.34 -16.89 -13.57
C ALA A 117 5.96 -17.37 -13.05
N GLN A 118 5.84 -17.56 -11.72
CA GLN A 118 4.59 -17.94 -11.05
C GLN A 118 3.86 -16.70 -10.50
N TYR A 119 3.50 -15.78 -11.38
CA TYR A 119 3.04 -14.44 -11.02
C TYR A 119 1.74 -14.43 -10.21
N GLU A 120 0.75 -15.31 -10.51
CA GLU A 120 -0.47 -15.42 -9.71
C GLU A 120 -0.19 -15.86 -8.27
N ASN A 121 0.76 -16.79 -8.10
CA ASN A 121 1.18 -17.23 -6.78
C ASN A 121 1.95 -16.14 -6.03
N ALA A 122 2.79 -15.37 -6.73
CA ALA A 122 3.48 -14.21 -6.18
C ALA A 122 2.49 -13.16 -5.69
N LEU A 123 1.46 -12.82 -6.50
CA LEU A 123 0.38 -11.89 -6.11
C LEU A 123 -0.32 -12.34 -4.82
N THR A 124 -0.53 -13.64 -4.62
CA THR A 124 -1.14 -14.15 -3.39
C THR A 124 -0.30 -13.80 -2.14
N CYS A 125 1.04 -13.85 -2.26
CA CYS A 125 1.95 -13.46 -1.18
C CYS A 125 1.98 -11.93 -1.00
N LEU A 126 2.03 -11.17 -2.11
CA LEU A 126 2.05 -9.71 -2.07
C LEU A 126 0.78 -9.10 -1.46
N VAL A 127 -0.41 -9.68 -1.74
CA VAL A 127 -1.67 -9.27 -1.12
C VAL A 127 -1.65 -9.50 0.41
N LYS A 128 -1.01 -10.57 0.87
CA LYS A 128 -0.82 -10.78 2.33
C LYS A 128 0.16 -9.78 2.91
N ALA A 129 1.28 -9.51 2.22
CA ALA A 129 2.26 -8.53 2.63
C ALA A 129 1.65 -7.13 2.74
N GLU A 130 0.86 -6.71 1.77
CA GLU A 130 0.18 -5.42 1.75
C GLU A 130 -0.80 -5.26 2.92
N LYS A 131 -1.55 -6.30 3.28
CA LYS A 131 -2.43 -6.28 4.47
C LYS A 131 -1.65 -6.11 5.78
N LEU A 132 -0.43 -6.61 5.85
CA LEU A 132 0.44 -6.50 7.02
C LEU A 132 1.15 -5.14 7.07
N GLN A 133 1.45 -4.55 5.92
CA GLN A 133 2.15 -3.27 5.79
C GLN A 133 1.53 -2.43 4.65
N PRO A 134 0.35 -1.83 4.87
CA PRO A 134 -0.40 -1.14 3.82
C PRO A 134 0.28 0.14 3.32
N GLU A 135 1.19 0.74 4.09
CA GLU A 135 1.91 1.96 3.70
C GLU A 135 3.19 1.68 2.89
N ASP A 136 3.58 0.42 2.74
CA ASP A 136 4.76 0.07 1.95
C ASP A 136 4.52 0.37 0.47
N THR A 137 5.41 1.14 -0.13
CA THR A 137 5.31 1.48 -1.54
C THR A 137 5.89 0.39 -2.45
N GLY A 138 6.85 -0.40 -2.02
CA GLY A 138 7.49 -1.46 -2.81
C GLY A 138 6.56 -2.61 -3.15
N ILE A 139 5.64 -2.96 -2.25
CA ILE A 139 4.70 -4.08 -2.47
C ILE A 139 3.79 -3.83 -3.68
N PRO A 140 3.12 -2.67 -3.84
CA PRO A 140 2.35 -2.37 -5.04
C PRO A 140 3.18 -2.34 -6.33
N TYR A 141 4.45 -1.94 -6.26
CA TYR A 141 5.34 -2.00 -7.41
C TYR A 141 5.55 -3.44 -7.88
N MET A 142 5.82 -4.37 -6.95
CA MET A 142 5.94 -5.79 -7.27
C MET A 142 4.61 -6.39 -7.77
N GLN A 143 3.47 -5.95 -7.25
CA GLN A 143 2.15 -6.35 -7.77
C GLN A 143 1.96 -5.88 -9.21
N ALA A 144 2.32 -4.64 -9.51
CA ALA A 144 2.25 -4.11 -10.86
C ALA A 144 3.16 -4.89 -11.84
N GLN A 145 4.37 -5.26 -11.41
CA GLN A 145 5.25 -6.12 -12.21
C GLN A 145 4.58 -7.48 -12.51
N CYS A 146 3.97 -8.11 -11.51
CA CYS A 146 3.27 -9.38 -11.72
C CYS A 146 2.09 -9.23 -12.69
N TYR A 147 1.28 -8.17 -12.56
CA TYR A 147 0.16 -7.94 -13.48
C TYR A 147 0.63 -7.63 -14.90
N TYR A 148 1.72 -6.89 -15.05
CA TYR A 148 2.31 -6.62 -16.36
C TYR A 148 2.76 -7.91 -17.06
N GLU A 149 3.45 -8.80 -16.34
CA GLU A 149 3.91 -10.09 -16.87
C GLU A 149 2.76 -11.07 -17.19
N LEU A 150 1.61 -10.90 -16.50
CA LEU A 150 0.37 -11.63 -16.81
C LEU A 150 -0.39 -11.05 -18.02
N GLY A 151 0.09 -9.94 -18.60
CA GLY A 151 -0.59 -9.25 -19.71
C GLY A 151 -1.72 -8.32 -19.26
N GLU A 152 -1.89 -8.09 -17.95
CA GLU A 152 -2.87 -7.17 -17.35
C GLU A 152 -2.26 -5.76 -17.20
N ALA A 153 -1.79 -5.19 -18.31
CA ALA A 153 -1.03 -3.94 -18.34
C ALA A 153 -1.82 -2.74 -17.76
N ASP A 154 -3.11 -2.63 -18.06
CA ASP A 154 -3.97 -1.56 -17.54
C ASP A 154 -4.04 -1.59 -16.01
N ARG A 155 -4.15 -2.79 -15.44
CA ARG A 155 -4.20 -2.98 -13.99
C ARG A 155 -2.87 -2.66 -13.33
N ALA A 156 -1.75 -2.99 -13.99
CA ALA A 156 -0.43 -2.61 -13.53
C ALA A 156 -0.27 -1.09 -13.47
N ALA A 157 -0.67 -0.37 -14.52
CA ALA A 157 -0.65 1.08 -14.57
C ALA A 157 -1.52 1.70 -13.48
N GLU A 158 -2.77 1.23 -13.32
CA GLU A 158 -3.70 1.72 -12.29
C GLU A 158 -3.13 1.61 -10.86
N ILE A 159 -2.50 0.47 -10.53
CA ILE A 159 -1.87 0.29 -9.22
C ILE A 159 -0.76 1.32 -9.00
N LEU A 160 0.12 1.51 -9.98
CA LEU A 160 1.24 2.44 -9.88
C LEU A 160 0.75 3.89 -9.79
N GLU A 161 -0.23 4.30 -10.61
CA GLU A 161 -0.85 5.62 -10.55
C GLU A 161 -1.43 5.90 -9.17
N ASN A 162 -2.18 4.95 -8.60
CA ASN A 162 -2.71 5.09 -7.25
C ASN A 162 -1.63 5.32 -6.21
N VAL A 163 -0.48 4.69 -6.34
CA VAL A 163 0.63 4.83 -5.39
C VAL A 163 1.32 6.19 -5.53
N VAL A 164 1.68 6.60 -6.76
CA VAL A 164 2.42 7.85 -6.98
C VAL A 164 1.65 9.12 -6.58
N PHE A 165 0.31 9.06 -6.65
CA PHE A 165 -0.53 10.19 -6.27
C PHE A 165 -1.01 10.16 -4.82
N LYS A 166 -1.02 9.01 -4.16
CA LYS A 166 -1.59 8.87 -2.81
C LYS A 166 -0.55 8.65 -1.72
N ARG A 167 0.66 8.18 -2.05
CA ARG A 167 1.68 7.86 -1.05
C ARG A 167 2.90 8.76 -1.20
N SER A 168 3.49 9.13 -0.07
CA SER A 168 4.76 9.85 -0.06
C SER A 168 5.91 8.90 -0.33
N MET A 169 6.83 9.30 -1.20
CA MET A 169 8.04 8.56 -1.53
C MET A 169 9.17 9.52 -1.88
N ASP A 170 10.40 9.03 -1.87
CA ASP A 170 11.56 9.78 -2.35
C ASP A 170 11.51 9.98 -3.88
N GLU A 171 12.29 10.97 -4.36
CA GLU A 171 12.31 11.37 -5.77
C GLU A 171 12.75 10.22 -6.70
N GLU A 172 13.79 9.49 -6.30
CA GLU A 172 14.34 8.39 -7.10
C GLU A 172 13.27 7.30 -7.33
N ARG A 173 12.60 6.91 -6.26
CA ARG A 173 11.51 5.93 -6.33
C ARG A 173 10.34 6.43 -7.16
N LYS A 174 9.98 7.71 -7.01
CA LYS A 174 8.90 8.31 -7.81
C LYS A 174 9.23 8.27 -9.30
N ILE A 175 10.46 8.62 -9.69
CA ILE A 175 10.93 8.51 -11.08
C ILE A 175 10.83 7.07 -11.58
N GLN A 176 11.26 6.09 -10.78
CA GLN A 176 11.16 4.67 -11.12
C GLN A 176 9.71 4.22 -11.39
N TYR A 177 8.77 4.70 -10.59
CA TYR A 177 7.35 4.38 -10.78
C TYR A 177 6.80 5.00 -12.06
N PHE A 178 7.10 6.28 -12.30
CA PHE A 178 6.70 6.95 -13.54
C PHE A 178 7.33 6.29 -14.77
N ASP A 179 8.58 5.88 -14.70
CA ASP A 179 9.24 5.14 -15.79
C ASP A 179 8.48 3.87 -16.15
N PHE A 180 8.04 3.11 -15.15
CA PHE A 180 7.28 1.89 -15.41
C PHE A 180 5.87 2.18 -15.95
N ILE A 181 5.15 3.18 -15.40
CA ILE A 181 3.84 3.61 -15.93
C ILE A 181 4.00 4.04 -17.41
N ILE A 182 5.00 4.86 -17.70
CA ILE A 182 5.28 5.36 -19.04
C ILE A 182 5.63 4.18 -19.98
N THR A 183 6.42 3.21 -19.54
CA THR A 183 6.73 2.01 -20.32
C THR A 183 5.46 1.27 -20.70
N ILE A 184 4.52 1.11 -19.79
CA ILE A 184 3.23 0.46 -20.04
C ILE A 184 2.41 1.26 -21.06
N LEU A 185 2.23 2.55 -20.81
CA LEU A 185 1.38 3.41 -21.63
C LEU A 185 1.97 3.66 -23.03
N ALA A 186 3.30 3.79 -23.15
CA ALA A 186 3.99 3.91 -24.44
C ALA A 186 3.87 2.62 -25.25
N GLY A 187 3.93 1.45 -24.61
CA GLY A 187 3.64 0.17 -25.26
C GLY A 187 2.23 0.09 -25.84
N GLN A 188 1.28 0.79 -25.24
CA GLN A 188 -0.10 0.94 -25.71
C GLN A 188 -0.29 2.11 -26.69
N GLN A 189 0.77 2.89 -26.98
CA GLN A 189 0.75 4.13 -27.76
C GLN A 189 -0.17 5.21 -27.15
N ASN A 190 -0.42 5.16 -25.85
CA ASN A 190 -1.28 6.10 -25.12
C ASN A 190 -0.48 7.31 -24.63
N TYR A 191 0.10 8.05 -25.56
CA TYR A 191 0.95 9.23 -25.26
C TYR A 191 0.14 10.38 -24.64
N GLU A 192 -1.16 10.47 -24.92
CA GLU A 192 -2.04 11.47 -24.33
C GLU A 192 -2.13 11.28 -22.81
N ARG A 193 -2.34 10.03 -22.34
CA ARG A 193 -2.35 9.73 -20.91
C ARG A 193 -1.01 9.96 -20.24
N ILE A 194 0.11 9.67 -20.93
CA ILE A 194 1.45 9.98 -20.41
C ILE A 194 1.59 11.49 -20.17
N ASN A 195 1.22 12.32 -21.16
CA ASN A 195 1.28 13.77 -21.01
C ASN A 195 0.41 14.28 -19.85
N GLU A 196 -0.83 13.80 -19.74
CA GLU A 196 -1.73 14.14 -18.63
C GLU A 196 -1.12 13.80 -17.27
N LEU A 197 -0.65 12.57 -17.09
CA LEU A 197 -0.04 12.11 -15.84
C LEU A 197 1.18 12.93 -15.43
N LEU A 198 2.04 13.29 -16.40
CA LEU A 198 3.20 14.11 -16.14
C LEU A 198 2.81 15.54 -15.74
N MET A 199 1.75 16.09 -16.34
CA MET A 199 1.21 17.41 -15.97
C MET A 199 0.56 17.36 -14.58
N GLU A 200 -0.24 16.32 -14.29
CA GLU A 200 -0.88 16.10 -12.99
C GLU A 200 0.13 15.90 -11.86
N SER A 201 1.28 15.32 -12.15
CA SER A 201 2.30 15.03 -11.12
C SER A 201 2.75 16.27 -10.36
N GLY A 202 2.81 17.43 -11.04
CA GLY A 202 3.34 18.68 -10.49
C GLY A 202 4.79 18.59 -9.98
N ASP A 203 5.48 17.48 -10.26
CA ASP A 203 6.82 17.18 -9.76
C ASP A 203 7.87 17.54 -10.81
N THR A 204 8.69 18.55 -10.49
CA THR A 204 9.67 19.09 -11.43
C THR A 204 10.73 18.06 -11.87
N ALA A 205 11.14 17.14 -10.97
CA ALA A 205 12.13 16.13 -11.32
C ALA A 205 11.55 15.11 -12.31
N VAL A 206 10.33 14.63 -12.04
CA VAL A 206 9.59 13.74 -12.95
C VAL A 206 9.36 14.41 -14.29
N GLN A 207 8.86 15.65 -14.30
CA GLN A 207 8.61 16.41 -15.54
C GLN A 207 9.88 16.66 -16.35
N THR A 208 11.00 16.94 -15.67
CA THR A 208 12.30 17.13 -16.35
C THR A 208 12.80 15.83 -16.95
N GLN A 209 12.69 14.73 -16.24
CA GLN A 209 13.14 13.41 -16.70
C GLN A 209 12.37 12.95 -17.95
N PHE A 210 11.06 13.18 -17.99
CA PHE A 210 10.18 12.70 -19.04
C PHE A 210 9.62 13.82 -19.94
N GLN A 211 10.28 14.99 -19.98
CA GLN A 211 9.82 16.19 -20.71
C GLN A 211 9.52 15.96 -22.19
N HIS A 212 10.15 14.97 -22.82
CA HIS A 212 9.95 14.67 -24.24
C HIS A 212 8.56 14.10 -24.55
N TYR A 213 7.86 13.55 -23.56
CA TYR A 213 6.45 13.16 -23.69
C TYR A 213 5.47 14.31 -23.49
N MET A 214 5.93 15.45 -22.93
CA MET A 214 5.06 16.55 -22.57
C MET A 214 4.96 17.58 -23.69
N ALA A 215 3.77 18.13 -23.85
CA ALA A 215 3.55 19.30 -24.71
C ALA A 215 3.15 20.50 -23.84
N MET A 216 4.15 21.24 -23.36
CA MET A 216 3.95 22.47 -22.58
C MET A 216 3.66 23.65 -23.52
N LYS A 217 2.97 24.67 -22.99
CA LYS A 217 2.76 25.92 -23.73
C LYS A 217 4.08 26.49 -24.25
N PRO A 218 4.18 26.89 -25.51
CA PRO A 218 5.39 27.54 -25.99
C PRO A 218 5.59 28.91 -25.31
N GLU A 219 6.83 29.29 -25.13
CA GLU A 219 7.21 30.53 -24.48
C GLU A 219 7.65 31.58 -25.51
N PHE A 220 7.16 32.81 -25.36
CA PHE A 220 7.59 33.95 -26.16
C PHE A 220 8.77 34.66 -25.50
N GLY A 221 9.77 35.00 -26.28
CA GLY A 221 10.95 35.72 -25.81
C GLY A 221 10.69 37.19 -25.43
N TYR A 222 9.49 37.68 -25.69
CA TYR A 222 9.02 39.00 -25.28
C TYR A 222 7.64 38.87 -24.64
N SER A 223 7.42 39.62 -23.58
CA SER A 223 6.10 39.74 -22.96
C SER A 223 5.15 40.59 -23.80
N THR A 224 3.83 40.44 -23.57
CA THR A 224 2.84 41.36 -24.10
C THR A 224 3.17 42.81 -23.67
N GLY A 225 3.09 43.75 -24.60
CA GLY A 225 3.37 45.17 -24.33
C GLY A 225 3.68 45.98 -25.54
N ASN A 226 4.00 47.28 -25.33
CA ASN A 226 4.35 48.21 -26.38
C ASN A 226 5.86 48.32 -26.55
N TYR A 227 6.32 48.19 -27.78
CA TYR A 227 7.74 48.28 -28.13
C TYR A 227 7.96 49.34 -29.22
N GLU A 228 8.91 50.22 -29.00
CA GLU A 228 9.20 51.35 -29.93
C GLU A 228 10.10 50.94 -31.12
N LYS A 229 10.61 49.72 -31.09
CA LYS A 229 11.56 49.21 -32.11
C LYS A 229 11.04 47.92 -32.71
N VAL A 230 11.50 47.62 -33.93
CA VAL A 230 11.32 46.29 -34.53
C VAL A 230 11.83 45.21 -33.54
N ILE A 231 11.03 44.23 -33.24
CA ILE A 231 11.42 43.11 -32.37
C ILE A 231 11.52 41.83 -33.18
N SER A 232 12.47 41.00 -32.77
CA SER A 232 12.67 39.67 -33.31
C SER A 232 12.11 38.68 -32.30
N LEU A 233 10.82 38.30 -32.46
CA LEU A 233 10.09 37.45 -31.52
C LEU A 233 10.54 36.03 -31.63
N LYS A 234 11.23 35.52 -30.60
CA LYS A 234 11.60 34.11 -30.45
C LYS A 234 10.47 33.36 -29.79
N ILE A 235 10.16 32.14 -30.25
CA ILE A 235 9.25 31.23 -29.64
C ILE A 235 10.04 29.94 -29.30
N THR A 236 9.87 29.41 -28.11
CA THR A 236 10.55 28.18 -27.64
C THR A 236 9.55 27.17 -27.09
N ALA A 237 9.86 25.89 -27.23
CA ALA A 237 9.12 24.80 -26.67
C ALA A 237 9.98 24.03 -25.65
N ASN A 238 9.35 23.20 -24.83
CA ASN A 238 10.03 22.40 -23.79
C ASN A 238 10.83 21.22 -24.36
N THR A 239 10.46 20.71 -25.54
CA THR A 239 11.11 19.57 -26.18
C THR A 239 11.06 19.66 -27.70
N THR A 240 11.50 18.64 -28.40
CA THR A 240 11.43 18.52 -29.87
C THR A 240 10.00 18.38 -30.37
N GLY A 241 9.71 18.95 -31.54
CA GLY A 241 8.39 18.97 -32.14
C GLY A 241 8.20 20.20 -33.06
N THR A 242 6.95 20.55 -33.32
CA THR A 242 6.60 21.64 -34.25
C THR A 242 5.78 22.69 -33.50
N ILE A 243 6.19 23.97 -33.66
CA ILE A 243 5.40 25.12 -33.22
C ILE A 243 4.63 25.66 -34.40
N TYR A 244 3.30 25.70 -34.29
CA TYR A 244 2.41 26.38 -35.23
C TYR A 244 2.00 27.73 -34.66
N TYR A 245 1.93 28.75 -35.52
CA TYR A 245 1.55 30.10 -35.08
C TYR A 245 0.68 30.84 -36.09
N THR A 246 -0.01 31.87 -35.62
CA THR A 246 -0.77 32.84 -36.42
C THR A 246 -0.34 34.26 -36.02
N THR A 247 -0.55 35.21 -36.91
CA THR A 247 -0.18 36.64 -36.69
C THR A 247 -1.41 37.55 -36.63
N ASP A 248 -2.59 37.02 -36.84
CA ASP A 248 -3.88 37.69 -36.88
C ASP A 248 -4.76 37.43 -35.68
N GLY A 249 -4.27 36.64 -34.69
CA GLY A 249 -5.01 36.23 -33.49
C GLY A 249 -5.98 35.07 -33.71
N SER A 250 -6.03 34.46 -34.88
CA SER A 250 -6.77 33.24 -35.12
C SER A 250 -6.13 32.04 -34.35
N GLU A 251 -6.91 31.01 -34.07
CA GLU A 251 -6.37 29.78 -33.40
C GLU A 251 -5.43 29.03 -34.35
N PRO A 252 -4.18 28.78 -33.94
CA PRO A 252 -3.23 28.00 -34.73
C PRO A 252 -3.75 26.59 -34.97
N GLN A 253 -3.56 26.08 -36.20
CA GLN A 253 -3.92 24.72 -36.59
C GLN A 253 -2.72 24.10 -37.33
N GLU A 254 -2.79 22.82 -37.69
CA GLU A 254 -1.70 22.09 -38.39
C GLU A 254 -1.36 22.71 -39.76
N HIS A 255 -2.27 23.47 -40.38
CA HIS A 255 -2.07 24.18 -41.61
C HIS A 255 -1.61 25.65 -41.43
N SER A 256 -1.44 26.10 -40.18
CA SER A 256 -0.93 27.41 -39.86
C SER A 256 0.57 27.53 -40.13
N LEU A 257 1.15 28.71 -39.97
CA LEU A 257 2.57 28.93 -40.16
C LEU A 257 3.39 28.07 -39.19
N VAL A 258 4.43 27.42 -39.70
CA VAL A 258 5.39 26.66 -38.88
C VAL A 258 6.51 27.61 -38.47
N TYR A 259 6.80 27.67 -37.17
CA TYR A 259 7.89 28.47 -36.65
C TYR A 259 9.24 27.80 -36.90
N THR A 260 10.04 28.46 -37.75
CA THR A 260 11.39 27.99 -38.10
C THR A 260 12.49 28.99 -37.75
N ALA A 261 12.14 30.26 -37.56
CA ALA A 261 13.05 31.35 -37.23
C ALA A 261 12.30 32.46 -36.48
N PRO A 262 13.00 33.32 -35.75
CA PRO A 262 12.38 34.45 -35.05
C PRO A 262 11.55 35.35 -35.97
N ILE A 263 10.31 35.66 -35.53
CA ILE A 263 9.35 36.45 -36.28
C ILE A 263 9.75 37.94 -36.17
N GLN A 264 9.96 38.60 -37.30
CA GLN A 264 10.21 40.03 -37.32
C GLN A 264 8.88 40.78 -37.26
N LEU A 265 8.67 41.53 -36.19
CA LEU A 265 7.47 42.34 -35.96
C LEU A 265 7.80 43.81 -36.19
N GLU A 266 7.28 44.39 -37.30
CA GLU A 266 7.36 45.79 -37.64
C GLU A 266 6.46 46.63 -36.72
N PRO A 267 6.64 47.97 -36.62
CA PRO A 267 5.74 48.83 -35.87
C PRO A 267 4.27 48.65 -36.27
N GLY A 268 3.41 48.38 -35.30
CA GLY A 268 1.97 48.12 -35.52
C GLY A 268 1.41 47.20 -34.45
N GLU A 269 0.13 46.91 -34.51
CA GLU A 269 -0.53 45.97 -33.65
C GLU A 269 -0.35 44.55 -34.21
N HIS A 270 0.14 43.66 -33.36
CA HIS A 270 0.31 42.25 -33.67
C HIS A 270 -0.33 41.38 -32.59
N ARG A 271 -1.07 40.38 -33.01
CA ARG A 271 -1.66 39.39 -32.10
C ARG A 271 -1.18 38.02 -32.53
N ILE A 272 -0.16 37.53 -31.82
CA ILE A 272 0.49 36.27 -32.14
C ILE A 272 -0.06 35.21 -31.23
N LYS A 273 -0.61 34.15 -31.83
CA LYS A 273 -0.97 32.92 -31.11
C LYS A 273 -0.04 31.80 -31.54
N ALA A 274 0.35 30.97 -30.59
CA ALA A 274 1.21 29.81 -30.86
C ALA A 274 0.74 28.58 -30.10
N VAL A 275 0.98 27.41 -30.69
CA VAL A 275 0.75 26.11 -30.10
C VAL A 275 1.92 25.20 -30.43
N PHE A 276 2.29 24.37 -29.53
CA PHE A 276 3.34 23.35 -29.71
C PHE A 276 2.72 21.96 -29.90
N VAL A 277 3.26 21.18 -30.82
CA VAL A 277 2.93 19.75 -31.00
C VAL A 277 4.23 18.98 -30.91
N ASN A 278 4.35 18.05 -29.94
CA ASN A 278 5.54 17.25 -29.76
C ASN A 278 5.63 16.12 -30.79
N ASP A 279 6.73 15.37 -30.77
CA ASP A 279 6.99 14.27 -31.74
C ASP A 279 6.02 13.09 -31.61
N TYR A 280 5.25 13.05 -30.51
CA TYR A 280 4.19 12.05 -30.27
C TYR A 280 2.79 12.51 -30.71
N GLY A 281 2.70 13.72 -31.33
CA GLY A 281 1.44 14.29 -31.79
C GLY A 281 0.60 14.96 -30.68
N ILE A 282 1.15 15.09 -29.48
CA ILE A 282 0.45 15.74 -28.37
C ILE A 282 0.54 17.26 -28.53
N ARG A 283 -0.61 17.90 -28.46
CA ARG A 283 -0.78 19.35 -28.63
C ARG A 283 -0.83 20.05 -27.29
N SER A 284 -0.07 21.14 -27.15
CA SER A 284 -0.14 22.03 -25.99
C SER A 284 -1.40 22.88 -25.99
N GLU A 285 -1.66 23.57 -24.89
CA GLU A 285 -2.57 24.72 -24.91
C GLU A 285 -1.98 25.86 -25.76
N THR A 286 -2.88 26.66 -26.35
CA THR A 286 -2.49 27.87 -27.11
C THR A 286 -2.02 28.96 -26.16
N VAL A 287 -0.95 29.66 -26.54
CA VAL A 287 -0.47 30.85 -25.86
C VAL A 287 -0.65 32.04 -26.79
N GLU A 288 -0.94 33.21 -26.25
CA GLU A 288 -1.17 34.45 -26.97
C GLU A 288 -0.23 35.55 -26.48
N ASN A 289 0.26 36.38 -27.42
CA ASN A 289 1.05 37.57 -27.16
C ASN A 289 0.54 38.70 -28.04
N TYR A 290 0.43 39.93 -27.52
CA TYR A 290 -0.05 41.13 -28.20
C TYR A 290 0.61 42.41 -27.70
#